data_8b4adb4d97119d04a9f7d23643968af7
#
_entry.id   8b4adb4d97119d04a9f7d23643968af7
#
_cell.length_a   1.000
_cell.length_b   1.000
_cell.length_c   1.000
_cell.angle_alpha   90.00
_cell.angle_beta   90.00
_cell.angle_gamma   90.00
#
_symmetry.space_group_name_H-M   'P 1'
#
loop_
_entity.id
_entity.type
_entity.pdbx_description
1 polymer ?
#
loop_
_entity_poly.entity_id
_entity_poly.type
_entity_poly.pdbx_seq_one_letter_code
_entity_poly.pdbx_strand_id
1 'polypeptide(L)'
;TCRVRPGYYTRTIQYQDINYQLAQQEDKTAIFEEWCSFLNFFDSSIHFELSFVNTATDSADFEKSIRIPYQQDGFDDVRAEYSQMLRQQLSKGNNGLTKTKFLTYGIEGDSMAQVKPRLEHIQNDLMNNFHRLGVLAKPLDGTERLRLMHGMLNMDGANKFHFNWKDLVPSGLSVKDAIA
;
A
#
# COMPACT_ATOMS: atom_id res chain seq x y z
N THR A 1 12.29 -3.08 7.19
CA THR A 1 12.82 -1.93 7.97
C THR A 1 13.78 -1.14 7.10
N CYS A 2 13.66 0.17 7.10
CA CYS A 2 14.52 1.10 6.39
C CYS A 2 15.17 2.09 7.36
N ARG A 3 16.46 2.34 7.23
CA ARG A 3 17.15 3.43 7.90
C ARG A 3 17.06 4.67 7.00
N VAL A 4 16.26 5.65 7.41
CA VAL A 4 16.06 6.90 6.64
C VAL A 4 17.22 7.88 6.86
N ARG A 5 17.68 7.97 8.12
CA ARG A 5 18.84 8.77 8.54
C ARG A 5 19.54 8.05 9.70
N PRO A 6 20.77 8.47 10.08
CA PRO A 6 21.40 7.95 11.29
C PRO A 6 20.46 8.04 12.48
N GLY A 7 20.29 6.94 13.21
CA GLY A 7 19.44 6.89 14.41
C GLY A 7 17.93 6.87 14.16
N TYR A 8 17.43 6.84 12.91
CA TYR A 8 15.98 6.81 12.64
C TYR A 8 15.59 5.72 11.65
N TYR A 9 14.66 4.87 12.06
CA TYR A 9 14.26 3.66 11.34
C TYR A 9 12.77 3.61 11.16
N THR A 10 12.31 3.20 9.96
CA THR A 10 10.90 3.21 9.58
C THR A 10 10.46 1.90 8.95
N ARG A 11 9.14 1.64 9.01
CA ARG A 11 8.41 0.63 8.23
C ARG A 11 7.18 1.27 7.61
N THR A 12 6.68 0.67 6.55
CA THR A 12 5.50 1.14 5.82
C THR A 12 4.51 -0.01 5.66
N ILE A 13 3.25 0.27 5.90
CA ILE A 13 2.11 -0.62 5.71
C ILE A 13 1.23 0.00 4.63
N GLN A 14 0.88 -0.76 3.62
CA GLN A 14 -0.18 -0.42 2.67
C GLN A 14 -1.51 -0.87 3.25
N TYR A 15 -2.56 -0.04 3.15
CA TYR A 15 -3.89 -0.39 3.63
C TYR A 15 -4.99 0.05 2.66
N GLN A 16 -6.13 -0.61 2.73
CA GLN A 16 -7.30 -0.34 1.90
C GLN A 16 -8.28 0.60 2.59
N ASP A 17 -9.26 1.09 1.85
CA ASP A 17 -10.34 1.90 2.39
C ASP A 17 -11.28 1.10 3.31
N ILE A 18 -11.81 1.80 4.30
CA ILE A 18 -12.99 1.34 5.06
C ILE A 18 -14.21 1.66 4.22
N ASN A 19 -15.13 0.72 4.11
CA ASN A 19 -16.39 0.92 3.37
C ASN A 19 -17.41 1.75 4.19
N TYR A 20 -17.00 2.95 4.59
CA TYR A 20 -17.76 3.86 5.45
C TYR A 20 -19.08 4.33 4.82
N GLN A 21 -19.10 4.51 3.50
CA GLN A 21 -20.28 5.07 2.81
C GLN A 21 -21.49 4.11 2.81
N LEU A 22 -21.24 2.80 2.76
CA LEU A 22 -22.28 1.77 2.76
C LEU A 22 -22.66 1.29 4.17
N ALA A 23 -21.96 1.77 5.20
CA ALA A 23 -22.24 1.40 6.59
C ALA A 23 -23.52 2.09 7.10
N GLN A 24 -24.25 1.41 7.98
CA GLN A 24 -25.38 1.99 8.70
C GLN A 24 -24.89 3.04 9.70
N GLN A 25 -25.79 3.88 10.23
CA GLN A 25 -25.40 5.00 11.09
C GLN A 25 -24.70 4.54 12.39
N GLU A 26 -25.16 3.43 12.97
CA GLU A 26 -24.55 2.84 14.16
C GLU A 26 -23.15 2.31 13.87
N ASP A 27 -22.97 1.65 12.73
CA ASP A 27 -21.66 1.15 12.26
C ASP A 27 -20.70 2.30 11.97
N LYS A 28 -21.19 3.41 11.45
CA LYS A 28 -20.37 4.62 11.21
C LYS A 28 -19.77 5.18 12.49
N THR A 29 -20.55 5.20 13.56
CA THR A 29 -20.08 5.65 14.88
C THR A 29 -19.00 4.68 15.41
N ALA A 30 -19.25 3.38 15.32
CA ALA A 30 -18.29 2.37 15.74
C ALA A 30 -16.97 2.44 14.94
N ILE A 31 -17.05 2.60 13.63
CA ILE A 31 -15.88 2.79 12.76
C ILE A 31 -15.10 4.04 13.17
N PHE A 32 -15.78 5.13 13.49
CA PHE A 32 -15.14 6.38 13.91
C PHE A 32 -14.43 6.21 15.26
N GLU A 33 -15.07 5.57 16.24
CA GLU A 33 -14.49 5.30 17.56
C GLU A 33 -13.25 4.39 17.45
N GLU A 34 -13.33 3.33 16.64
CA GLU A 34 -12.19 2.44 16.38
C GLU A 34 -11.04 3.18 15.67
N TRP A 35 -11.36 4.10 14.75
CA TRP A 35 -10.35 4.92 14.10
C TRP A 35 -9.68 5.90 15.07
N CYS A 36 -10.44 6.50 15.97
CA CYS A 36 -9.88 7.32 17.04
C CYS A 36 -8.97 6.50 17.97
N SER A 37 -9.40 5.29 18.34
CA SER A 37 -8.60 4.37 19.14
C SER A 37 -7.31 3.96 18.42
N PHE A 38 -7.38 3.72 17.10
CA PHE A 38 -6.22 3.45 16.27
C PHE A 38 -5.21 4.59 16.28
N LEU A 39 -5.66 5.84 16.14
CA LEU A 39 -4.76 7.00 16.16
C LEU A 39 -4.17 7.25 17.55
N ASN A 40 -4.93 6.99 18.62
CA ASN A 40 -4.46 7.10 20.00
C ASN A 40 -3.43 6.02 20.40
N PHE A 41 -3.23 5.00 19.58
CA PHE A 41 -2.18 3.99 19.78
C PHE A 41 -0.77 4.60 19.68
N PHE A 42 -0.59 5.65 18.89
CA PHE A 42 0.72 6.27 18.68
C PHE A 42 1.09 7.18 19.86
N ASP A 43 2.08 6.76 20.63
CA ASP A 43 2.67 7.59 21.67
C ASP A 43 3.74 8.55 21.09
N SER A 44 4.25 9.44 21.91
CA SER A 44 5.23 10.46 21.50
C SER A 44 6.58 9.89 21.00
N SER A 45 6.85 8.61 21.20
CA SER A 45 8.08 7.93 20.74
C SER A 45 7.94 7.31 19.35
N ILE A 46 6.70 7.26 18.81
CA ILE A 46 6.39 6.70 17.50
C ILE A 46 5.98 7.83 16.57
N HIS A 47 6.83 8.14 15.60
CA HIS A 47 6.46 9.05 14.53
C HIS A 47 5.69 8.28 13.46
N PHE A 48 4.58 8.83 12.99
CA PHE A 48 3.83 8.22 11.90
C PHE A 48 3.40 9.25 10.85
N GLU A 49 3.21 8.76 9.64
CA GLU A 49 2.77 9.53 8.48
C GLU A 49 1.73 8.72 7.70
N LEU A 50 0.63 9.36 7.36
CA LEU A 50 -0.38 8.83 6.44
C LEU A 50 -0.14 9.42 5.06
N SER A 51 0.16 8.58 4.08
CA SER A 51 0.42 8.98 2.71
C SER A 51 -0.69 8.48 1.78
N PHE A 52 -1.17 9.36 0.91
CA PHE A 52 -2.15 9.06 -0.13
C PHE A 52 -1.49 9.27 -1.48
N VAL A 53 -1.26 8.20 -2.22
CA VAL A 53 -0.52 8.23 -3.48
C VAL A 53 -1.45 7.86 -4.62
N ASN A 54 -1.57 8.75 -5.60
CA ASN A 54 -2.27 8.46 -6.86
C ASN A 54 -1.21 8.10 -7.90
N THR A 55 -1.30 6.89 -8.43
CA THR A 55 -0.44 6.41 -9.51
C THR A 55 -1.26 6.17 -10.77
N ALA A 56 -0.66 6.37 -11.93
CA ALA A 56 -1.28 5.94 -13.18
C ALA A 56 -1.52 4.43 -13.13
N THR A 57 -2.73 4.00 -13.44
CA THR A 57 -3.07 2.59 -13.50
C THR A 57 -2.44 1.99 -14.75
N ASP A 58 -1.64 0.94 -14.61
CA ASP A 58 -1.22 0.16 -15.76
C ASP A 58 -2.46 -0.50 -16.37
N SER A 59 -2.82 -0.08 -17.59
CA SER A 59 -4.00 -0.58 -18.30
C SER A 59 -3.97 -2.10 -18.49
N ALA A 60 -2.79 -2.69 -18.64
CA ALA A 60 -2.63 -4.13 -18.83
C ALA A 60 -2.88 -4.93 -17.55
N ASP A 61 -2.40 -4.46 -16.40
CA ASP A 61 -2.65 -5.11 -15.10
C ASP A 61 -4.10 -4.87 -14.65
N PHE A 62 -4.65 -3.74 -15.00
CA PHE A 62 -6.05 -3.42 -14.77
C PHE A 62 -6.99 -4.31 -15.60
N GLU A 63 -6.74 -4.49 -16.91
CA GLU A 63 -7.51 -5.41 -17.75
C GLU A 63 -7.48 -6.87 -17.23
N LYS A 64 -6.35 -7.31 -16.71
CA LYS A 64 -6.23 -8.64 -16.08
C LYS A 64 -7.09 -8.77 -14.83
N SER A 65 -7.19 -7.72 -14.00
CA SER A 65 -7.95 -7.73 -12.76
C SER A 65 -9.47 -7.74 -12.96
N ILE A 66 -9.95 -7.22 -14.09
CA ILE A 66 -11.38 -7.15 -14.44
C ILE A 66 -11.83 -8.36 -15.26
N ARG A 67 -10.90 -9.04 -15.91
CA ARG A 67 -11.22 -10.16 -16.77
C ARG A 67 -11.67 -11.37 -15.96
N ILE A 68 -12.95 -11.71 -16.06
CA ILE A 68 -13.49 -12.95 -15.53
C ILE A 68 -13.14 -14.08 -16.50
N PRO A 69 -12.38 -15.11 -16.07
CA PRO A 69 -12.00 -16.21 -16.96
C PRO A 69 -13.22 -17.00 -17.39
N TYR A 70 -13.22 -17.46 -18.65
CA TYR A 70 -14.22 -18.37 -19.16
C TYR A 70 -14.18 -19.72 -18.43
N GLN A 71 -15.36 -20.26 -18.08
CA GLN A 71 -15.50 -21.52 -17.35
C GLN A 71 -16.14 -22.63 -18.20
N GLN A 72 -16.62 -22.30 -19.41
CA GLN A 72 -17.27 -23.23 -20.35
C GLN A 72 -18.54 -23.88 -19.75
N ASP A 73 -19.25 -23.14 -18.91
CA ASP A 73 -20.46 -23.59 -18.20
C ASP A 73 -21.78 -23.00 -18.78
N GLY A 74 -21.71 -22.43 -20.00
CA GLY A 74 -22.85 -21.78 -20.65
C GLY A 74 -23.13 -20.34 -20.24
N PHE A 75 -22.37 -19.77 -19.28
CA PHE A 75 -22.51 -18.38 -18.81
C PHE A 75 -21.36 -17.47 -19.26
N ASP A 76 -20.59 -17.89 -20.23
CA ASP A 76 -19.41 -17.14 -20.67
C ASP A 76 -19.77 -15.81 -21.36
N ASP A 77 -20.93 -15.75 -22.03
CA ASP A 77 -21.45 -14.51 -22.62
C ASP A 77 -21.79 -13.48 -21.52
N VAL A 78 -22.40 -13.93 -20.43
CA VAL A 78 -22.72 -13.07 -19.27
C VAL A 78 -21.44 -12.55 -18.61
N ARG A 79 -20.40 -13.39 -18.49
CA ARG A 79 -19.08 -12.96 -17.96
C ARG A 79 -18.41 -11.93 -18.85
N ALA A 80 -18.51 -12.11 -20.17
CA ALA A 80 -17.99 -11.16 -21.14
C ALA A 80 -18.71 -9.81 -21.05
N GLU A 81 -20.03 -9.81 -21.01
CA GLU A 81 -20.86 -8.60 -20.87
C GLU A 81 -20.59 -7.88 -19.55
N TYR A 82 -20.51 -8.60 -18.44
CA TYR A 82 -20.19 -8.04 -17.14
C TYR A 82 -18.77 -7.41 -17.10
N SER A 83 -17.79 -8.10 -17.70
CA SER A 83 -16.43 -7.56 -17.84
C SER A 83 -16.43 -6.30 -18.71
N GLN A 84 -17.23 -6.24 -19.77
CA GLN A 84 -17.37 -5.05 -20.61
C GLN A 84 -18.04 -3.89 -19.87
N MET A 85 -19.09 -4.17 -19.09
CA MET A 85 -19.77 -3.19 -18.24
C MET A 85 -18.80 -2.59 -17.22
N LEU A 86 -18.00 -3.42 -16.55
CA LEU A 86 -16.97 -2.96 -15.60
C LEU A 86 -15.95 -2.04 -16.27
N ARG A 87 -15.47 -2.39 -17.48
CA ARG A 87 -14.57 -1.54 -18.26
C ARG A 87 -15.19 -0.17 -18.57
N GLN A 88 -16.44 -0.14 -18.98
CA GLN A 88 -17.16 1.11 -19.28
C GLN A 88 -17.40 1.97 -18.05
N GLN A 89 -17.74 1.38 -16.92
CA GLN A 89 -17.92 2.10 -15.66
C GLN A 89 -16.61 2.73 -15.17
N LEU A 90 -15.52 2.00 -15.27
CA LEU A 90 -14.21 2.44 -14.84
C LEU A 90 -13.63 3.51 -15.77
N SER A 91 -13.87 3.41 -17.09
CA SER A 91 -13.47 4.45 -18.03
C SER A 91 -14.21 5.79 -17.81
N LYS A 92 -15.41 5.75 -17.23
CA LYS A 92 -16.21 6.95 -16.91
C LYS A 92 -15.88 7.57 -15.55
N GLY A 93 -15.41 6.77 -14.59
CA GLY A 93 -15.25 7.19 -13.19
C GLY A 93 -13.82 7.39 -12.70
N ASN A 94 -12.86 6.77 -13.33
CA ASN A 94 -11.44 6.86 -12.94
C ASN A 94 -10.63 7.46 -14.09
N ASN A 95 -10.02 8.60 -13.87
CA ASN A 95 -9.07 9.23 -14.81
C ASN A 95 -7.79 8.38 -15.00
N GLY A 96 -7.88 7.05 -14.94
CA GLY A 96 -6.74 6.15 -15.03
C GLY A 96 -5.80 6.20 -13.83
N LEU A 97 -6.29 6.70 -12.69
CA LEU A 97 -5.50 6.81 -11.46
C LEU A 97 -5.99 5.82 -10.40
N THR A 98 -5.05 5.09 -9.81
CA THR A 98 -5.29 4.26 -8.63
C THR A 98 -4.79 4.97 -7.39
N LYS A 99 -5.69 5.17 -6.43
CA LYS A 99 -5.36 5.75 -5.11
C LYS A 99 -4.93 4.64 -4.17
N THR A 100 -3.72 4.72 -3.68
CA THR A 100 -3.17 3.79 -2.70
C THR A 100 -2.84 4.53 -1.41
N LYS A 101 -3.06 3.88 -0.26
CA LYS A 101 -2.87 4.46 1.06
C LYS A 101 -1.77 3.73 1.80
N PHE A 102 -0.93 4.51 2.46
CA PHE A 102 0.19 3.99 3.23
C PHE A 102 0.24 4.63 4.61
N LEU A 103 0.58 3.82 5.60
CA LEU A 103 0.97 4.25 6.94
C LEU A 103 2.45 3.96 7.09
N THR A 104 3.27 4.99 7.18
CA THR A 104 4.69 4.87 7.53
C THR A 104 4.87 5.24 8.98
N TYR A 105 5.52 4.40 9.74
CA TYR A 105 5.84 4.67 11.15
C TYR A 105 7.33 4.44 11.40
N GLY A 106 7.85 5.13 12.39
CA GLY A 106 9.26 5.11 12.70
C GLY A 106 9.57 5.42 14.15
N ILE A 107 10.73 4.95 14.59
CA ILE A 107 11.26 5.19 15.92
C ILE A 107 12.76 5.55 15.83
N GLU A 108 13.22 6.25 16.83
CA GLU A 108 14.65 6.53 17.01
C GLU A 108 15.34 5.39 17.75
N GLY A 109 16.64 5.20 17.50
CA GLY A 109 17.49 4.24 18.19
C GLY A 109 18.88 4.14 17.60
N ASP A 110 19.82 3.62 18.37
CA ASP A 110 21.24 3.64 18.04
C ASP A 110 21.63 2.62 16.96
N SER A 111 20.93 1.51 16.89
CA SER A 111 21.23 0.44 15.93
C SER A 111 19.99 -0.28 15.40
N MET A 112 20.13 -0.86 14.20
CA MET A 112 19.10 -1.70 13.60
C MET A 112 18.74 -2.91 14.49
N ALA A 113 19.70 -3.53 15.13
CA ALA A 113 19.49 -4.70 15.98
C ALA A 113 18.60 -4.36 17.19
N GLN A 114 18.76 -3.16 17.75
CA GLN A 114 17.96 -2.69 18.88
C GLN A 114 16.54 -2.30 18.48
N VAL A 115 16.37 -1.61 17.35
CA VAL A 115 15.05 -1.08 16.96
C VAL A 115 14.18 -2.10 16.25
N LYS A 116 14.76 -3.09 15.58
CA LYS A 116 14.02 -4.07 14.78
C LYS A 116 12.93 -4.81 15.57
N PRO A 117 13.19 -5.38 16.77
CA PRO A 117 12.15 -6.05 17.54
C PRO A 117 10.99 -5.12 17.93
N ARG A 118 11.31 -3.86 18.30
CA ARG A 118 10.29 -2.88 18.66
C ARG A 118 9.43 -2.49 17.45
N LEU A 119 10.05 -2.28 16.27
CA LEU A 119 9.30 -2.03 15.03
C LEU A 119 8.44 -3.22 14.62
N GLU A 120 8.86 -4.45 14.90
CA GLU A 120 8.06 -5.67 14.65
C GLU A 120 6.86 -5.75 15.58
N HIS A 121 7.05 -5.41 16.86
CA HIS A 121 5.94 -5.35 17.81
C HIS A 121 4.90 -4.31 17.39
N ILE A 122 5.34 -3.08 17.11
CA ILE A 122 4.45 -2.01 16.61
C ILE A 122 3.73 -2.45 15.32
N GLN A 123 4.42 -3.13 14.40
CA GLN A 123 3.79 -3.67 13.18
C GLN A 123 2.65 -4.63 13.49
N ASN A 124 2.87 -5.57 14.41
CA ASN A 124 1.85 -6.55 14.78
C ASN A 124 0.63 -5.88 15.42
N ASP A 125 0.85 -4.89 16.29
CA ASP A 125 -0.23 -4.14 16.91
C ASP A 125 -1.02 -3.32 15.88
N LEU A 126 -0.34 -2.66 14.95
CA LEU A 126 -0.98 -1.94 13.85
C LEU A 126 -1.77 -2.87 12.93
N MET A 127 -1.23 -4.04 12.60
CA MET A 127 -1.94 -5.05 11.80
C MET A 127 -3.20 -5.55 12.50
N ASN A 128 -3.13 -5.78 13.82
CA ASN A 128 -4.29 -6.16 14.62
C ASN A 128 -5.34 -5.04 14.65
N ASN A 129 -4.92 -3.80 14.80
CA ASN A 129 -5.81 -2.64 14.77
C ASN A 129 -6.49 -2.47 13.40
N PHE A 130 -5.76 -2.63 12.28
CA PHE A 130 -6.37 -2.65 10.94
C PHE A 130 -7.37 -3.79 10.78
N HIS A 131 -7.05 -4.97 11.30
CA HIS A 131 -7.97 -6.11 11.28
C HIS A 131 -9.27 -5.82 12.06
N ARG A 132 -9.18 -5.19 13.23
CA ARG A 132 -10.36 -4.77 14.02
C ARG A 132 -11.22 -3.77 13.27
N LEU A 133 -10.60 -2.84 12.54
CA LEU A 133 -11.29 -1.89 11.65
C LEU A 133 -11.90 -2.56 10.40
N GLY A 134 -11.70 -3.86 10.18
CA GLY A 134 -12.12 -4.55 8.96
C GLY A 134 -11.33 -4.12 7.72
N VAL A 135 -10.15 -3.53 7.89
CA VAL A 135 -9.30 -3.01 6.82
C VAL A 135 -8.23 -4.03 6.45
N LEU A 136 -8.15 -4.37 5.17
CA LEU A 136 -7.05 -5.16 4.65
C LEU A 136 -5.77 -4.31 4.62
N ALA A 137 -4.74 -4.80 5.27
CA ALA A 137 -3.45 -4.13 5.35
C ALA A 137 -2.31 -5.12 5.06
N LYS A 138 -1.22 -4.60 4.51
CA LYS A 138 -0.03 -5.38 4.14
C LYS A 138 1.23 -4.60 4.46
N PRO A 139 2.16 -5.12 5.27
CA PRO A 139 3.46 -4.50 5.47
C PRO A 139 4.29 -4.62 4.17
N LEU A 140 4.90 -3.52 3.75
CA LEU A 140 5.77 -3.51 2.59
C LEU A 140 7.16 -4.07 2.93
N ASP A 141 7.69 -4.89 2.03
CA ASP A 141 9.09 -5.25 2.06
C ASP A 141 10.01 -4.14 1.50
N GLY A 142 11.33 -4.39 1.45
CA GLY A 142 12.29 -3.41 0.95
C GLY A 142 12.10 -3.10 -0.53
N THR A 143 11.82 -4.08 -1.36
CA THR A 143 11.64 -3.94 -2.80
C THR A 143 10.32 -3.24 -3.12
N GLU A 144 9.24 -3.59 -2.44
CA GLU A 144 7.93 -2.95 -2.57
C GLU A 144 8.00 -1.47 -2.19
N ARG A 145 8.76 -1.14 -1.13
CA ARG A 145 8.97 0.24 -0.71
C ARG A 145 9.78 1.05 -1.73
N LEU A 146 10.81 0.46 -2.33
CA LEU A 146 11.58 1.11 -3.40
C LEU A 146 10.70 1.33 -4.64
N ARG A 147 9.88 0.35 -5.00
CA ARG A 147 8.92 0.49 -6.10
C ARG A 147 7.91 1.61 -5.84
N LEU A 148 7.43 1.75 -4.61
CA LEU A 148 6.56 2.87 -4.23
C LEU A 148 7.27 4.20 -4.42
N MET A 149 8.49 4.35 -3.93
CA MET A 149 9.27 5.60 -4.06
C MET A 149 9.58 5.91 -5.52
N HIS A 150 9.97 4.91 -6.31
CA HIS A 150 10.17 5.07 -7.75
C HIS A 150 8.88 5.55 -8.45
N GLY A 151 7.72 4.96 -8.17
CA GLY A 151 6.44 5.37 -8.74
C GLY A 151 6.00 6.78 -8.34
N MET A 152 6.41 7.27 -7.16
CA MET A 152 6.16 8.65 -6.73
C MET A 152 7.02 9.67 -7.49
N LEU A 153 8.22 9.29 -7.89
CA LEU A 153 9.18 10.15 -8.61
C LEU A 153 9.03 10.04 -10.14
N ASN A 154 8.55 8.91 -10.65
CA ASN A 154 8.37 8.63 -12.07
C ASN A 154 6.88 8.46 -12.40
N MET A 155 6.11 9.54 -12.27
CA MET A 155 4.64 9.53 -12.44
C MET A 155 4.19 9.29 -13.89
N ASP A 156 5.03 9.56 -14.87
CA ASP A 156 4.74 9.38 -16.29
C ASP A 156 4.78 7.91 -16.75
N GLY A 157 5.29 7.01 -15.90
CA GLY A 157 5.43 5.59 -16.21
C GLY A 157 6.45 5.28 -17.31
N ALA A 158 7.23 6.27 -17.76
CA ALA A 158 8.23 6.10 -18.82
C ALA A 158 9.36 5.17 -18.38
N ASN A 159 9.76 5.28 -17.13
CA ASN A 159 10.79 4.45 -16.52
C ASN A 159 10.17 3.27 -15.75
N LYS A 160 10.43 2.05 -16.21
CA LYS A 160 9.98 0.86 -15.49
C LYS A 160 10.90 0.58 -14.31
N PHE A 161 10.30 0.35 -13.14
CA PHE A 161 11.04 -0.06 -11.96
C PHE A 161 11.78 -1.37 -12.20
N HIS A 162 13.10 -1.34 -12.10
CA HIS A 162 13.97 -2.51 -12.17
C HIS A 162 14.96 -2.48 -11.03
N PHE A 163 14.87 -3.46 -10.12
CA PHE A 163 15.73 -3.54 -8.95
C PHE A 163 15.95 -4.98 -8.49
N ASN A 164 17.20 -5.34 -8.28
CA ASN A 164 17.59 -6.63 -7.72
C ASN A 164 18.68 -6.43 -6.65
N TRP A 165 18.44 -6.90 -5.45
CA TRP A 165 19.38 -6.80 -4.32
C TRP A 165 20.75 -7.44 -4.60
N LYS A 166 20.80 -8.46 -5.46
CA LYS A 166 22.04 -9.15 -5.82
C LYS A 166 22.97 -8.29 -6.68
N ASP A 167 22.46 -7.30 -7.37
CA ASP A 167 23.20 -6.48 -8.31
C ASP A 167 23.83 -5.24 -7.64
N LEU A 168 23.42 -4.89 -6.41
CA LEU A 168 23.95 -3.72 -5.71
C LEU A 168 25.46 -3.74 -5.47
N VAL A 169 25.98 -4.86 -4.98
CA VAL A 169 27.40 -4.97 -4.62
C VAL A 169 28.31 -5.02 -5.84
N PRO A 170 28.03 -5.85 -6.89
CA PRO A 170 28.87 -5.93 -8.08
C PRO A 170 28.81 -4.70 -8.97
N SER A 171 27.65 -4.03 -9.05
CA SER A 171 27.43 -2.89 -9.97
C SER A 171 27.90 -1.54 -9.43
N GLY A 172 28.16 -1.45 -8.13
CA GLY A 172 28.42 -0.15 -7.46
C GLY A 172 27.22 0.78 -7.38
N LEU A 173 26.04 0.33 -7.82
CA LEU A 173 24.79 1.08 -7.72
C LEU A 173 24.35 1.21 -6.25
N SER A 174 23.78 2.33 -5.91
CA SER A 174 23.17 2.56 -4.61
C SER A 174 21.65 2.33 -4.67
N VAL A 175 21.03 2.21 -3.50
CA VAL A 175 19.57 2.15 -3.40
C VAL A 175 18.90 3.40 -4.01
N LYS A 176 19.59 4.55 -4.03
CA LYS A 176 19.09 5.79 -4.64
C LYS A 176 18.95 5.68 -6.14
N ASP A 177 19.87 4.98 -6.80
CA ASP A 177 19.86 4.80 -8.26
C ASP A 177 18.67 3.93 -8.73
N ALA A 178 18.07 3.16 -7.81
CA ALA A 178 16.88 2.37 -8.09
C ALA A 178 15.56 3.16 -8.06
N ILE A 179 15.57 4.36 -7.48
CA ILE A 179 14.36 5.20 -7.32
C ILE A 179 14.41 6.48 -8.14
N ALA A 180 15.57 6.78 -8.75
CA ALA A 180 15.78 7.98 -9.61
C ALA A 180 15.22 7.79 -11.02
#